data_1fccf1438b2fe5d59923cc709354bf5d
#
_entry.id   1fccf1438b2fe5d59923cc709354bf5d
#
_cell.length_a   1.000
_cell.length_b   1.000
_cell.length_c   1.000
_cell.angle_alpha   90.00
_cell.angle_beta   90.00
_cell.angle_gamma   90.00
#
_symmetry.space_group_name_H-M   'P 1'
#
loop_
_entity.id
_entity.type
_entity.pdbx_description
1 polymer ?
#
loop_
_entity_poly.entity_id
_entity_poly.type
_entity_poly.pdbx_seq_one_letter_code
_entity_poly.pdbx_strand_id
1 'polypeptide(L)'
;RTDSLRISEEARAAHAQFVKDAYGEKYLPEKPRYFKTRAGAQDGHEAIRPVNVNLTPAKVKSSLSNDQYKLYNLIWCRYVASLMAACEQATVKIEIKGSKAENANEFCMFSASGYSVKFDGFTVLYEESTDDEEKESVLPEIKVGDTPKLKDLKGNQHFTQPPAHFTEASLIKTLEETGVGRPSTY
;
A
#
# COMPACT_ATOMS: atom_id res chain seq x y z
N ARG A 1 4.93 -17.67 -15.57
CA ARG A 1 3.90 -17.59 -14.49
C ARG A 1 4.32 -18.40 -13.29
N THR A 2 3.93 -17.92 -12.12
CA THR A 2 4.07 -18.66 -10.88
C THR A 2 2.99 -18.20 -9.89
N ASP A 3 2.52 -19.13 -9.07
CA ASP A 3 1.70 -18.90 -7.89
C ASP A 3 2.53 -19.00 -6.60
N SER A 4 3.82 -19.28 -6.73
CA SER A 4 4.75 -19.36 -5.60
C SER A 4 5.09 -17.99 -5.06
N LEU A 5 5.09 -17.88 -3.73
CA LEU A 5 5.55 -16.70 -2.99
C LEU A 5 6.93 -16.92 -2.36
N ARG A 6 7.57 -18.05 -2.67
CA ARG A 6 8.87 -18.41 -2.13
C ARG A 6 9.99 -17.59 -2.76
N ILE A 7 10.93 -17.17 -1.95
CA ILE A 7 12.15 -16.46 -2.36
C ILE A 7 13.33 -17.22 -1.73
N SER A 8 14.35 -17.53 -2.52
CA SER A 8 15.56 -18.25 -2.02
C SER A 8 16.29 -17.43 -0.96
N GLU A 9 16.99 -18.11 -0.07
CA GLU A 9 17.76 -17.45 0.99
C GLU A 9 18.91 -16.62 0.41
N GLU A 10 19.52 -17.04 -0.70
CA GLU A 10 20.53 -16.27 -1.42
C GLU A 10 19.95 -14.92 -1.92
N ALA A 11 18.76 -14.95 -2.54
CA ALA A 11 18.10 -13.73 -3.01
C ALA A 11 17.69 -12.81 -1.85
N ARG A 12 17.30 -13.37 -0.70
CA ARG A 12 17.00 -12.62 0.52
C ARG A 12 18.24 -11.94 1.09
N ALA A 13 19.36 -12.66 1.14
CA ALA A 13 20.62 -12.10 1.62
C ALA A 13 21.11 -10.96 0.71
N ALA A 14 21.06 -11.15 -0.61
CA ALA A 14 21.40 -10.12 -1.58
C ALA A 14 20.50 -8.89 -1.46
N HIS A 15 19.18 -9.09 -1.26
CA HIS A 15 18.22 -8.01 -1.01
C HIS A 15 18.56 -7.24 0.27
N ALA A 16 18.79 -7.93 1.39
CA ALA A 16 19.10 -7.30 2.67
C ALA A 16 20.36 -6.43 2.58
N GLN A 17 21.40 -6.95 1.93
CA GLN A 17 22.62 -6.17 1.70
C GLN A 17 22.35 -4.93 0.84
N PHE A 18 21.61 -5.10 -0.27
CA PHE A 18 21.25 -3.99 -1.15
C PHE A 18 20.46 -2.90 -0.41
N VAL A 19 19.44 -3.27 0.37
CA VAL A 19 18.62 -2.30 1.11
C VAL A 19 19.45 -1.59 2.17
N LYS A 20 20.33 -2.31 2.87
CA LYS A 20 21.24 -1.72 3.85
C LYS A 20 22.15 -0.66 3.23
N ASP A 21 22.71 -0.95 2.07
CA ASP A 21 23.66 -0.07 1.38
C ASP A 21 22.99 1.12 0.71
N ALA A 22 21.77 0.94 0.16
CA ALA A 22 21.08 1.98 -0.59
C ALA A 22 20.17 2.87 0.25
N TYR A 23 19.52 2.32 1.29
CA TYR A 23 18.50 3.02 2.11
C TYR A 23 18.86 3.08 3.59
N GLY A 24 19.72 2.20 4.07
CA GLY A 24 20.13 2.10 5.46
C GLY A 24 19.38 1.01 6.23
N GLU A 25 19.97 0.64 7.38
CA GLU A 25 19.52 -0.50 8.18
C GLU A 25 18.08 -0.38 8.70
N LYS A 26 17.59 0.84 8.94
CA LYS A 26 16.22 1.10 9.39
C LYS A 26 15.14 0.65 8.39
N TYR A 27 15.50 0.49 7.11
CA TYR A 27 14.58 0.00 6.07
C TYR A 27 14.50 -1.53 6.00
N LEU A 28 15.30 -2.23 6.81
CA LEU A 28 15.17 -3.68 7.00
C LEU A 28 14.20 -3.96 8.14
N PRO A 29 13.28 -4.94 7.97
CA PRO A 29 12.39 -5.31 9.05
C PRO A 29 13.17 -6.02 10.17
N GLU A 30 12.79 -5.83 11.43
CA GLU A 30 13.41 -6.52 12.60
C GLU A 30 13.40 -8.04 12.45
N LYS A 31 12.34 -8.58 11.87
CA LYS A 31 12.21 -10.01 11.55
C LYS A 31 12.06 -10.20 10.05
N PRO A 32 12.84 -11.09 9.42
CA PRO A 32 12.69 -11.36 7.99
C PRO A 32 11.25 -11.71 7.63
N ARG A 33 10.74 -11.12 6.56
CA ARG A 33 9.38 -11.39 6.07
C ARG A 33 9.37 -12.68 5.26
N TYR A 34 8.47 -13.59 5.63
CA TYR A 34 8.20 -14.82 4.89
C TYR A 34 6.72 -14.82 4.46
N PHE A 35 6.49 -15.19 3.22
CA PHE A 35 5.15 -15.29 2.67
C PHE A 35 4.73 -16.76 2.66
N LYS A 36 3.57 -17.05 3.22
CA LYS A 36 3.01 -18.41 3.20
C LYS A 36 2.56 -18.76 1.79
N THR A 37 3.07 -19.84 1.25
CA THR A 37 2.60 -20.41 -0.01
C THR A 37 1.18 -20.93 0.18
N ARG A 38 0.30 -20.69 -0.78
CA ARG A 38 -1.07 -21.23 -0.76
C ARG A 38 -1.03 -22.77 -0.90
N ALA A 39 -1.99 -23.44 -0.28
CA ALA A 39 -2.14 -24.87 -0.45
C ALA A 39 -2.38 -25.21 -1.93
N GLY A 40 -1.58 -26.10 -2.48
CA GLY A 40 -1.65 -26.52 -3.90
C GLY A 40 -0.79 -25.70 -4.87
N ALA A 41 -0.01 -24.74 -4.39
CA ALA A 41 1.02 -24.07 -5.20
C ALA A 41 2.17 -25.03 -5.54
N GLN A 42 2.81 -24.81 -6.69
CA GLN A 42 3.91 -25.65 -7.14
C GLN A 42 5.19 -25.37 -6.34
N ASP A 43 5.60 -26.29 -5.49
CA ASP A 43 6.76 -26.17 -4.58
C ASP A 43 8.11 -25.94 -5.29
N GLY A 44 8.22 -26.32 -6.57
CA GLY A 44 9.43 -26.14 -7.36
C GLY A 44 9.68 -24.71 -7.86
N HIS A 45 8.69 -23.82 -7.75
CA HIS A 45 8.76 -22.46 -8.28
C HIS A 45 9.17 -21.43 -7.22
N GLU A 46 9.77 -20.33 -7.69
CA GLU A 46 9.98 -19.11 -6.93
C GLU A 46 9.00 -18.01 -7.35
N ALA A 47 8.86 -16.99 -6.50
CA ALA A 47 8.19 -15.74 -6.87
C ALA A 47 8.95 -15.02 -7.99
N ILE A 48 8.22 -14.25 -8.79
CA ILE A 48 8.83 -13.41 -9.83
C ILE A 48 9.68 -12.33 -9.16
N ARG A 49 10.95 -12.29 -9.51
CA ARG A 49 11.93 -11.33 -8.97
C ARG A 49 13.03 -11.03 -9.99
N PRO A 50 13.77 -9.91 -9.85
CA PRO A 50 14.98 -9.71 -10.64
C PRO A 50 16.04 -10.76 -10.29
N VAL A 51 16.80 -11.20 -11.28
CA VAL A 51 17.90 -12.15 -11.08
C VAL A 51 18.97 -11.55 -10.16
N ASN A 52 19.27 -10.26 -10.37
CA ASN A 52 20.24 -9.51 -9.57
C ASN A 52 19.61 -8.18 -9.13
N VAL A 53 19.41 -8.02 -7.83
CA VAL A 53 18.83 -6.82 -7.23
C VAL A 53 19.66 -5.56 -7.47
N ASN A 54 20.98 -5.68 -7.65
CA ASN A 54 21.90 -4.56 -7.91
C ASN A 54 21.76 -3.97 -9.32
N LEU A 55 21.06 -4.66 -10.22
CA LEU A 55 20.67 -4.13 -11.52
C LEU A 55 19.40 -3.29 -11.32
N THR A 56 19.55 -2.11 -10.76
CA THR A 56 18.43 -1.20 -10.55
C THR A 56 17.80 -0.77 -11.88
N PRO A 57 16.51 -0.38 -11.91
CA PRO A 57 15.87 0.09 -13.14
C PRO A 57 16.66 1.17 -13.86
N ALA A 58 17.25 2.11 -13.12
CA ALA A 58 18.07 3.17 -13.70
C ALA A 58 19.30 2.62 -14.47
N LYS A 59 19.96 1.58 -13.93
CA LYS A 59 21.14 0.98 -14.57
C LYS A 59 20.83 0.23 -15.85
N VAL A 60 19.65 -0.37 -15.97
CA VAL A 60 19.29 -1.20 -17.13
C VAL A 60 18.44 -0.46 -18.17
N LYS A 61 18.06 0.78 -17.91
CA LYS A 61 17.15 1.57 -18.75
C LYS A 61 17.61 1.64 -20.20
N SER A 62 18.89 1.85 -20.44
CA SER A 62 19.45 1.96 -21.79
C SER A 62 19.49 0.63 -22.58
N SER A 63 19.33 -0.49 -21.90
CA SER A 63 19.40 -1.85 -22.47
C SER A 63 18.01 -2.46 -22.72
N LEU A 64 16.93 -1.73 -22.39
CA LEU A 64 15.56 -2.22 -22.46
C LEU A 64 14.71 -1.31 -23.35
N SER A 65 13.71 -1.90 -24.02
CA SER A 65 12.64 -1.13 -24.65
C SER A 65 11.77 -0.46 -23.55
N ASN A 66 10.93 0.51 -23.94
CA ASN A 66 10.07 1.21 -22.99
C ASN A 66 9.15 0.26 -22.21
N ASP A 67 8.56 -0.73 -22.88
CA ASP A 67 7.64 -1.65 -22.21
C ASP A 67 8.38 -2.66 -21.33
N GLN A 68 9.54 -3.14 -21.78
CA GLN A 68 10.43 -3.96 -20.96
C GLN A 68 10.89 -3.19 -19.72
N TYR A 69 11.23 -1.91 -19.89
CA TYR A 69 11.64 -1.07 -18.76
C TYR A 69 10.51 -0.88 -17.73
N LYS A 70 9.30 -0.57 -18.19
CA LYS A 70 8.12 -0.41 -17.30
C LYS A 70 7.87 -1.70 -16.50
N LEU A 71 7.87 -2.84 -17.18
CA LEU A 71 7.66 -4.13 -16.54
C LEU A 71 8.78 -4.47 -15.56
N TYR A 72 10.04 -4.28 -15.97
CA TYR A 72 11.19 -4.52 -15.11
C TYR A 72 11.15 -3.63 -13.87
N ASN A 73 10.86 -2.34 -14.04
CA ASN A 73 10.73 -1.39 -12.94
C ASN A 73 9.66 -1.83 -11.94
N LEU A 74 8.49 -2.25 -12.43
CA LEU A 74 7.41 -2.75 -11.58
C LEU A 74 7.83 -3.99 -10.78
N ILE A 75 8.43 -4.97 -11.46
CA ILE A 75 8.89 -6.22 -10.81
C ILE A 75 9.98 -5.91 -9.77
N TRP A 76 10.94 -5.06 -10.13
CA TRP A 76 12.05 -4.71 -9.25
C TRP A 76 11.57 -3.94 -8.02
N CYS A 77 10.79 -2.90 -8.20
CA CYS A 77 10.25 -2.10 -7.10
C CYS A 77 9.38 -2.94 -6.16
N ARG A 78 8.47 -3.75 -6.72
CA ARG A 78 7.59 -4.62 -5.93
C ARG A 78 8.37 -5.69 -5.16
N TYR A 79 9.36 -6.30 -5.78
CA TYR A 79 10.24 -7.27 -5.11
C TYR A 79 10.99 -6.62 -3.94
N VAL A 80 11.66 -5.51 -4.18
CA VAL A 80 12.47 -4.85 -3.15
C VAL A 80 11.56 -4.36 -2.01
N ALA A 81 10.48 -3.67 -2.32
CA ALA A 81 9.51 -3.18 -1.35
C ALA A 81 8.89 -4.30 -0.49
N SER A 82 8.62 -5.46 -1.08
CA SER A 82 7.96 -6.58 -0.38
C SER A 82 8.73 -7.10 0.83
N LEU A 83 10.04 -6.97 0.82
CA LEU A 83 10.94 -7.44 1.89
C LEU A 83 11.47 -6.30 2.77
N MET A 84 11.11 -5.04 2.51
CA MET A 84 11.49 -3.88 3.32
C MET A 84 10.63 -3.75 4.58
N ALA A 85 11.05 -2.87 5.48
CA ALA A 85 10.29 -2.48 6.66
C ALA A 85 8.95 -1.83 6.27
N ALA A 86 7.95 -1.95 7.14
CA ALA A 86 6.65 -1.35 6.93
C ALA A 86 6.72 0.18 6.99
N CYS A 87 5.83 0.84 6.29
CA CYS A 87 5.53 2.25 6.51
C CYS A 87 4.84 2.41 7.87
N GLU A 88 5.24 3.43 8.63
CA GLU A 88 4.62 3.79 9.90
C GLU A 88 3.84 5.09 9.74
N GLN A 89 2.56 5.03 10.02
CA GLN A 89 1.66 6.19 9.94
C GLN A 89 1.07 6.49 11.31
N ALA A 90 1.04 7.78 11.67
CA ALA A 90 0.25 8.25 12.79
C ALA A 90 -1.13 8.69 12.28
N THR A 91 -2.17 7.99 12.70
CA THR A 91 -3.56 8.32 12.35
C THR A 91 -4.19 9.15 13.47
N VAL A 92 -4.97 10.15 13.08
CA VAL A 92 -5.74 11.01 14.00
C VAL A 92 -7.19 10.98 13.56
N LYS A 93 -8.09 10.79 14.50
CA LYS A 93 -9.53 10.95 14.32
C LYS A 93 -10.02 12.02 15.29
N ILE A 94 -10.69 13.05 14.74
CA ILE A 94 -11.30 14.12 15.51
C ILE A 94 -12.81 13.98 15.41
N GLU A 95 -13.50 13.98 16.54
CA GLU A 95 -14.95 13.98 16.62
C GLU A 95 -15.41 15.27 17.32
N ILE A 96 -16.27 16.03 16.65
CA ILE A 96 -16.77 17.32 17.13
C ILE A 96 -18.29 17.24 17.26
N LYS A 97 -18.78 17.53 18.46
CA LYS A 97 -20.21 17.67 18.72
C LYS A 97 -20.61 19.12 18.44
N GLY A 98 -21.44 19.33 17.41
CA GLY A 98 -22.04 20.63 17.11
C GLY A 98 -23.48 20.69 17.57
N SER A 99 -23.85 21.66 18.38
CA SER A 99 -25.23 21.90 18.83
C SER A 99 -25.62 23.36 18.62
N LYS A 100 -26.93 23.63 18.51
CA LYS A 100 -27.45 24.98 18.57
C LYS A 100 -27.32 25.50 19.99
N ALA A 101 -26.95 26.78 20.14
CA ALA A 101 -26.83 27.42 21.48
C ALA A 101 -28.14 27.35 22.30
N GLU A 102 -29.28 27.32 21.65
CA GLU A 102 -30.61 27.34 22.31
C GLU A 102 -31.11 25.93 22.69
N ASN A 103 -30.55 24.87 22.10
CA ASN A 103 -30.99 23.49 22.38
C ASN A 103 -29.80 22.50 22.32
N ALA A 104 -29.19 22.29 23.47
CA ALA A 104 -28.04 21.36 23.58
C ALA A 104 -28.41 19.89 23.36
N ASN A 105 -29.70 19.54 23.36
CA ASN A 105 -30.16 18.16 23.12
C ASN A 105 -30.21 17.83 21.61
N GLU A 106 -30.27 18.86 20.75
CA GLU A 106 -30.15 18.67 19.32
C GLU A 106 -28.70 18.89 18.89
N PHE A 107 -28.05 17.85 18.46
CA PHE A 107 -26.65 17.92 18.05
C PHE A 107 -26.35 17.07 16.79
N CYS A 108 -25.35 17.50 16.05
CA CYS A 108 -24.76 16.73 14.99
C CYS A 108 -23.33 16.32 15.39
N MET A 109 -22.94 15.13 15.02
CA MET A 109 -21.55 14.68 15.15
C MET A 109 -20.81 14.85 13.83
N PHE A 110 -19.74 15.61 13.88
CA PHE A 110 -18.83 15.77 12.76
C PHE A 110 -17.58 14.93 13.05
N SER A 111 -17.07 14.25 12.03
CA SER A 111 -15.82 13.50 12.14
C SER A 111 -14.87 13.89 11.03
N ALA A 112 -13.59 14.02 11.38
CA ALA A 112 -12.51 14.17 10.44
C ALA A 112 -11.41 13.15 10.79
N SER A 113 -10.83 12.52 9.80
CA SER A 113 -9.70 11.62 9.94
C SER A 113 -8.55 12.12 9.08
N GLY A 114 -7.34 11.90 9.55
CA GLY A 114 -6.13 12.21 8.84
C GLY A 114 -5.01 11.29 9.27
N TYR A 115 -3.93 11.29 8.50
CA TYR A 115 -2.71 10.59 8.87
C TYR A 115 -1.48 11.42 8.49
N SER A 116 -0.38 11.15 9.17
CA SER A 116 0.94 11.64 8.82
C SER A 116 1.93 10.48 8.77
N VAL A 117 2.80 10.46 7.78
CA VAL A 117 3.85 9.44 7.67
C VAL A 117 4.96 9.77 8.67
N LYS A 118 5.25 8.83 9.58
CA LYS A 118 6.36 8.90 10.54
C LYS A 118 7.63 8.29 9.99
N PHE A 119 7.47 7.19 9.26
CA PHE A 119 8.53 6.51 8.56
C PHE A 119 7.97 5.93 7.27
N ASP A 120 8.60 6.25 6.15
CA ASP A 120 8.13 5.87 4.81
C ASP A 120 8.28 4.36 4.52
N GLY A 121 9.30 3.70 5.11
CA GLY A 121 9.48 2.27 4.91
C GLY A 121 9.50 1.87 3.44
N PHE A 122 8.74 0.85 3.06
CA PHE A 122 8.69 0.35 1.68
C PHE A 122 8.06 1.34 0.68
N THR A 123 7.29 2.33 1.14
CA THR A 123 6.61 3.29 0.24
C THR A 123 7.58 4.22 -0.46
N VAL A 124 8.82 4.34 0.01
CA VAL A 124 9.89 5.05 -0.70
C VAL A 124 10.13 4.50 -2.11
N LEU A 125 9.76 3.23 -2.36
CA LEU A 125 9.95 2.55 -3.65
C LEU A 125 8.66 2.19 -4.35
N TYR A 126 7.62 1.88 -3.62
CA TYR A 126 6.42 1.30 -4.18
C TYR A 126 5.18 1.75 -3.40
N GLU A 127 4.31 2.45 -4.09
CA GLU A 127 2.95 2.71 -3.65
C GLU A 127 1.99 1.94 -4.56
N GLU A 128 1.09 1.18 -3.96
CA GLU A 128 0.02 0.54 -4.72
C GLU A 128 -1.00 1.63 -5.06
N SER A 129 -1.23 1.86 -6.36
CA SER A 129 -2.28 2.76 -6.78
C SER A 129 -3.64 2.16 -6.36
N THR A 130 -4.24 2.75 -5.35
CA THR A 130 -5.63 2.49 -4.99
C THR A 130 -6.50 3.50 -5.72
N ASP A 131 -7.69 3.07 -6.16
CA ASP A 131 -8.66 3.95 -6.84
C ASP A 131 -9.12 5.11 -5.91
N ASP A 132 -8.92 4.95 -4.60
CA ASP A 132 -9.07 5.99 -3.60
C ASP A 132 -7.68 6.54 -3.23
N GLU A 133 -7.27 7.64 -3.87
CA GLU A 133 -6.10 8.42 -3.45
C GLU A 133 -6.40 9.06 -2.08
N GLU A 134 -6.13 8.33 -1.00
CA GLU A 134 -6.05 8.94 0.32
C GLU A 134 -4.82 9.86 0.36
N LYS A 135 -5.05 11.13 0.07
CA LYS A 135 -3.99 12.15 0.23
C LYS A 135 -3.66 12.31 1.70
N GLU A 136 -2.38 12.42 1.99
CA GLU A 136 -1.91 12.76 3.33
C GLU A 136 -2.68 14.00 3.83
N SER A 137 -3.48 13.81 4.85
CA SER A 137 -4.32 14.85 5.45
C SER A 137 -3.84 15.13 6.85
N VAL A 138 -3.07 16.20 6.98
CA VAL A 138 -2.61 16.68 8.28
C VAL A 138 -3.73 17.48 8.93
N LEU A 139 -4.31 16.92 9.98
CA LEU A 139 -5.31 17.62 10.79
C LEU A 139 -4.61 18.57 11.79
N PRO A 140 -5.26 19.69 12.16
CA PRO A 140 -4.74 20.58 13.19
C PRO A 140 -4.70 19.86 14.55
N GLU A 141 -3.76 20.26 15.40
CA GLU A 141 -3.72 19.79 16.78
C GLU A 141 -4.94 20.33 17.54
N ILE A 142 -5.81 19.45 17.96
CA ILE A 142 -6.99 19.73 18.77
C ILE A 142 -6.97 18.81 19.99
N LYS A 143 -7.24 19.38 21.17
CA LYS A 143 -7.29 18.64 22.45
C LYS A 143 -8.73 18.32 22.80
N VAL A 144 -8.92 17.27 23.56
CA VAL A 144 -10.24 16.95 24.12
C VAL A 144 -10.72 18.09 25.00
N GLY A 145 -11.91 18.61 24.73
CA GLY A 145 -12.52 19.74 25.42
C GLY A 145 -12.34 21.10 24.71
N ASP A 146 -11.53 21.17 23.66
CA ASP A 146 -11.44 22.36 22.84
C ASP A 146 -12.80 22.65 22.17
N THR A 147 -13.11 23.94 22.06
CA THR A 147 -14.36 24.39 21.42
C THR A 147 -14.02 25.19 20.13
N PRO A 148 -13.90 24.52 18.99
CA PRO A 148 -13.61 25.19 17.74
C PRO A 148 -14.81 26.03 17.28
N LYS A 149 -14.53 27.17 16.62
CA LYS A 149 -15.57 28.03 16.04
C LYS A 149 -15.94 27.53 14.65
N LEU A 150 -17.22 27.31 14.40
CA LEU A 150 -17.74 27.06 13.07
C LEU A 150 -17.50 28.26 12.17
N LYS A 151 -16.82 28.05 11.03
CA LYS A 151 -16.61 29.08 10.01
C LYS A 151 -17.63 28.99 8.89
N ASP A 152 -17.92 27.80 8.45
CA ASP A 152 -18.83 27.51 7.33
C ASP A 152 -19.40 26.11 7.48
N LEU A 153 -20.64 25.92 7.01
CA LEU A 153 -21.32 24.64 6.97
C LEU A 153 -21.98 24.48 5.61
N LYS A 154 -21.52 23.50 4.84
CA LYS A 154 -22.06 23.16 3.52
C LYS A 154 -22.77 21.82 3.56
N GLY A 155 -24.01 21.80 3.15
CA GLY A 155 -24.76 20.57 2.93
C GLY A 155 -24.51 20.05 1.51
N ASN A 156 -23.83 18.91 1.38
CA ASN A 156 -23.64 18.24 0.10
C ASN A 156 -24.55 17.00 0.05
N GLN A 157 -25.30 16.87 -1.03
CA GLN A 157 -26.09 15.67 -1.27
C GLN A 157 -25.24 14.64 -2.03
N HIS A 158 -25.19 13.43 -1.50
CA HIS A 158 -24.53 12.29 -2.12
C HIS A 158 -25.52 11.16 -2.31
N PHE A 159 -25.35 10.39 -3.35
CA PHE A 159 -26.12 9.19 -3.64
C PHE A 159 -25.21 7.97 -3.61
N THR A 160 -25.73 6.88 -3.08
CA THR A 160 -25.02 5.59 -3.17
C THR A 160 -24.85 5.20 -4.62
N GLN A 161 -23.65 4.74 -4.97
CA GLN A 161 -23.35 4.25 -6.30
C GLN A 161 -23.37 2.71 -6.29
N PRO A 162 -23.77 2.06 -7.38
CA PRO A 162 -23.62 0.62 -7.49
C PRO A 162 -22.13 0.24 -7.45
N PRO A 163 -21.80 -1.02 -7.14
CA PRO A 163 -20.43 -1.50 -7.27
C PRO A 163 -19.89 -1.22 -8.68
N ALA A 164 -18.62 -0.85 -8.76
CA ALA A 164 -17.95 -0.64 -10.04
C ALA A 164 -17.93 -1.93 -10.87
N HIS A 165 -17.98 -1.81 -12.19
CA HIS A 165 -17.75 -2.96 -13.07
C HIS A 165 -16.35 -3.53 -12.85
N PHE A 166 -16.23 -4.84 -13.04
CA PHE A 166 -14.91 -5.48 -12.98
C PHE A 166 -13.98 -4.92 -14.06
N THR A 167 -12.79 -4.57 -13.64
CA THR A 167 -11.63 -4.48 -14.52
C THR A 167 -11.00 -5.86 -14.68
N GLU A 168 -10.11 -6.07 -15.64
CA GLU A 168 -9.38 -7.33 -15.77
C GLU A 168 -8.66 -7.70 -14.47
N ALA A 169 -8.02 -6.73 -13.83
CA ALA A 169 -7.29 -6.94 -12.58
C ALA A 169 -8.22 -7.32 -11.41
N SER A 170 -9.34 -6.60 -11.22
CA SER A 170 -10.28 -6.88 -10.14
C SER A 170 -11.02 -8.20 -10.37
N LEU A 171 -11.29 -8.57 -11.62
CA LEU A 171 -11.88 -9.86 -11.97
C LEU A 171 -10.94 -11.03 -11.61
N ILE A 172 -9.68 -10.94 -12.03
CA ILE A 172 -8.67 -11.96 -11.69
C ILE A 172 -8.53 -12.09 -10.17
N LYS A 173 -8.45 -10.99 -9.45
CA LYS A 173 -8.38 -10.98 -8.00
C LYS A 173 -9.59 -11.70 -7.37
N THR A 174 -10.79 -11.41 -7.82
CA THR A 174 -12.01 -12.05 -7.32
C THR A 174 -12.03 -13.54 -7.63
N LEU A 175 -11.63 -13.94 -8.84
CA LEU A 175 -11.52 -15.35 -9.22
C LEU A 175 -10.52 -16.10 -8.31
N GLU A 176 -9.37 -15.49 -8.01
CA GLU A 176 -8.40 -16.06 -7.07
C GLU A 176 -8.95 -16.18 -5.65
N GLU A 177 -9.63 -15.14 -5.13
CA GLU A 177 -10.21 -15.13 -3.79
C GLU A 177 -11.31 -16.16 -3.62
N THR A 178 -12.11 -16.37 -4.65
CA THR A 178 -13.20 -17.35 -4.67
C THR A 178 -12.76 -18.77 -5.04
N GLY A 179 -11.48 -18.94 -5.41
CA GLY A 179 -10.92 -20.24 -5.79
C GLY A 179 -11.39 -20.77 -7.16
N VAL A 180 -11.88 -19.86 -8.02
CA VAL A 180 -12.31 -20.20 -9.39
C VAL A 180 -11.14 -20.04 -10.34
N GLY A 181 -10.72 -21.14 -10.97
CA GLY A 181 -9.56 -21.13 -11.87
C GLY A 181 -8.21 -21.12 -11.16
N ARG A 182 -7.16 -20.88 -11.91
CA ARG A 182 -5.76 -20.76 -11.44
C ARG A 182 -5.01 -19.74 -12.32
N PRO A 183 -3.85 -19.22 -11.88
CA PRO A 183 -3.03 -18.29 -12.70
C PRO A 183 -2.71 -18.76 -14.12
N SER A 184 -2.76 -20.08 -14.37
CA SER A 184 -2.58 -20.67 -15.70
C SER A 184 -3.82 -20.61 -16.60
N THR A 185 -4.97 -20.22 -16.07
CA THR A 185 -6.27 -20.23 -16.78
C THR A 185 -6.92 -18.87 -16.94
N TYR A 186 -6.34 -17.83 -16.34
CA TYR A 186 -6.80 -16.44 -16.54
C TYR A 186 -6.05 -15.75 -17.67
#